data_f2de2b50c1124c939f17d67be6f66d43
#
_entry.id   f2de2b50c1124c939f17d67be6f66d43
#
_cell.length_a   1.000
_cell.length_b   1.000
_cell.length_c   1.000
_cell.angle_alpha   90.00
_cell.angle_beta   90.00
_cell.angle_gamma   90.00
#
_symmetry.space_group_name_H-M   'P 1'
#
loop_
_entity.id
_entity.type
_entity.pdbx_description
1 polymer ?
#
loop_
_entity_poly.entity_id
_entity_poly.type
_entity_poly.pdbx_seq_one_letter_code
_entity_poly.pdbx_strand_id
1 'polypeptide(L)'
;MPLSGIFFVSLHHQSNRMTMFKKTDPNPQLDIFTAPSMQLGSRASKKYSDPNAWHNQFYSLVTTKIDEEIFKPLFPEGKKCGRPNASIRILVAMSVLKEGFGCSDEDLFEKCEFDLLTRKALGMELLTDVTPSIDTYYLFRRRICEYQERTGIDLMQLCFEQLAGNQVRLLKISGKCVRMDSKLIGSNIARQSRYELIHTTLVKFLKTCTLSNLSPEQEERAKEYLKEDSSKTVYRSDSDTLQSNLARIGNFIMEMLAAFPATSPAHDLLQRLFDEQYVVMDGKAVLRDKKEVKADSLQNPNDPDATYRAKNDQKVQGYVTNITETVEEGKPNIITSVQVETAVFADCHFLQEAVENSERVT
;
A
#
# COMPACT_ATOMS: atom_id res chain seq x y z
N MET A 1 35.49 62.89 -30.26
CA MET A 1 34.83 62.95 -28.96
C MET A 1 33.75 61.83 -28.91
N PRO A 2 33.91 60.90 -28.03
CA PRO A 2 33.09 59.69 -28.05
C PRO A 2 31.82 59.83 -27.15
N LEU A 3 30.73 59.31 -27.63
CA LEU A 3 29.50 59.16 -26.87
C LEU A 3 29.41 57.72 -26.35
N SER A 4 29.38 57.63 -25.04
CA SER A 4 29.21 56.43 -24.26
C SER A 4 27.82 55.83 -24.46
N GLY A 5 27.74 54.61 -25.00
CA GLY A 5 26.54 53.81 -25.05
C GLY A 5 26.35 53.06 -23.72
N ILE A 6 25.29 53.41 -23.00
CA ILE A 6 24.88 52.69 -21.80
C ILE A 6 24.05 51.50 -22.27
N PHE A 7 24.59 50.27 -22.08
CA PHE A 7 23.85 49.04 -22.25
C PHE A 7 22.95 48.84 -21.03
N PHE A 8 21.64 49.01 -21.20
CA PHE A 8 20.65 48.53 -20.27
C PHE A 8 20.52 47.01 -20.41
N VAL A 9 21.11 46.28 -19.47
CA VAL A 9 20.81 44.87 -19.30
C VAL A 9 19.42 44.78 -18.61
N SER A 10 18.41 44.45 -19.38
CA SER A 10 17.08 44.13 -18.85
C SER A 10 17.19 42.83 -18.08
N LEU A 11 17.29 42.92 -16.75
CA LEU A 11 17.08 41.81 -15.84
C LEU A 11 15.62 41.41 -15.91
N HIS A 12 15.31 40.43 -16.73
CA HIS A 12 14.04 39.70 -16.64
C HIS A 12 14.03 38.99 -15.29
N HIS A 13 13.39 39.65 -14.33
CA HIS A 13 13.00 39.04 -13.10
C HIS A 13 11.89 38.02 -13.45
N GLN A 14 12.27 36.78 -13.78
CA GLN A 14 11.34 35.67 -13.75
C GLN A 14 10.90 35.52 -12.29
N SER A 15 9.71 36.03 -12.00
CA SER A 15 9.00 35.76 -10.78
C SER A 15 8.85 34.25 -10.64
N ASN A 16 9.78 33.63 -9.93
CA ASN A 16 9.68 32.25 -9.49
C ASN A 16 8.40 32.14 -8.63
N ARG A 17 7.29 31.73 -9.24
CA ARG A 17 6.12 31.28 -8.50
C ARG A 17 6.58 30.11 -7.65
N MET A 18 6.74 30.32 -6.35
CA MET A 18 7.02 29.26 -5.38
C MET A 18 5.85 28.28 -5.39
N THR A 19 5.98 27.20 -6.14
CA THR A 19 5.11 26.04 -6.04
C THR A 19 5.56 25.23 -4.83
N MET A 20 4.62 24.63 -4.08
CA MET A 20 4.97 23.70 -2.97
C MET A 20 5.70 22.45 -3.46
N PHE A 21 5.58 22.16 -4.74
CA PHE A 21 6.27 21.06 -5.39
C PHE A 21 7.65 21.50 -5.87
N LYS A 22 8.70 20.84 -5.40
CA LYS A 22 10.11 21.04 -5.81
C LYS A 22 10.71 19.69 -6.15
N LYS A 23 11.26 19.60 -7.37
CA LYS A 23 12.07 18.44 -7.77
C LYS A 23 13.42 18.42 -7.06
N THR A 24 13.91 17.24 -6.84
CA THR A 24 15.28 17.01 -6.38
C THR A 24 16.26 17.39 -7.49
N ASP A 25 17.34 18.10 -7.13
CA ASP A 25 18.41 18.38 -8.09
C ASP A 25 19.06 17.04 -8.49
N PRO A 26 19.10 16.70 -9.79
CA PRO A 26 19.72 15.46 -10.25
C PRO A 26 21.25 15.43 -10.05
N ASN A 27 21.89 16.62 -9.96
CA ASN A 27 23.34 16.77 -9.80
C ASN A 27 23.67 17.79 -8.71
N PRO A 28 23.42 17.48 -7.43
CA PRO A 28 23.79 18.38 -6.35
C PRO A 28 25.31 18.56 -6.33
N GLN A 29 25.77 19.79 -6.13
CA GLN A 29 27.17 20.04 -5.93
C GLN A 29 27.65 19.39 -4.63
N LEU A 30 28.51 18.38 -4.75
CA LEU A 30 29.05 17.66 -3.60
C LEU A 30 30.26 18.40 -3.03
N ASP A 31 30.30 18.53 -1.72
CA ASP A 31 31.52 18.92 -1.01
C ASP A 31 32.45 17.68 -0.93
N ILE A 32 33.51 17.71 -1.71
CA ILE A 32 34.47 16.62 -1.82
C ILE A 32 35.07 16.24 -0.45
N PHE A 33 35.24 17.19 0.45
CA PHE A 33 35.88 16.96 1.75
C PHE A 33 34.96 16.25 2.78
N THR A 34 33.64 16.28 2.59
CA THR A 34 32.67 15.66 3.50
C THR A 34 32.10 14.35 2.96
N ALA A 35 32.48 13.96 1.74
CA ALA A 35 32.02 12.71 1.15
C ALA A 35 32.59 11.49 1.88
N PRO A 36 31.77 10.51 2.30
CA PRO A 36 32.23 9.30 2.98
C PRO A 36 33.31 8.53 2.23
N SER A 37 33.28 8.54 0.88
CA SER A 37 34.29 7.90 0.03
C SER A 37 35.71 8.36 0.30
N MET A 38 35.89 9.62 0.75
CA MET A 38 37.22 10.21 1.06
C MET A 38 37.65 9.89 2.50
N GLN A 39 36.73 9.53 3.38
CA GLN A 39 36.99 9.24 4.80
C GLN A 39 37.17 7.75 5.07
N LEU A 40 36.73 6.90 4.15
CA LEU A 40 36.87 5.45 4.25
C LEU A 40 38.29 4.99 3.93
N GLY A 41 38.81 4.03 4.67
CA GLY A 41 40.07 3.34 4.31
C GLY A 41 40.00 2.70 2.93
N SER A 42 41.15 2.54 2.27
CA SER A 42 41.25 2.15 0.85
C SER A 42 40.43 0.91 0.45
N ARG A 43 40.36 -0.11 1.32
CA ARG A 43 39.58 -1.34 1.08
C ARG A 43 38.06 -1.09 1.14
N ALA A 44 37.60 -0.29 2.10
CA ALA A 44 36.20 0.08 2.25
C ALA A 44 35.76 1.03 1.13
N SER A 45 36.59 2.00 0.78
CA SER A 45 36.35 2.95 -0.33
C SER A 45 36.17 2.22 -1.67
N LYS A 46 37.00 1.20 -1.98
CA LYS A 46 36.81 0.37 -3.17
C LYS A 46 35.44 -0.29 -3.23
N LYS A 47 34.97 -0.86 -2.11
CA LYS A 47 33.63 -1.50 -2.05
C LYS A 47 32.50 -0.49 -2.16
N TYR A 48 32.67 0.66 -1.52
CA TYR A 48 31.67 1.75 -1.54
C TYR A 48 31.51 2.34 -2.96
N SER A 49 32.60 2.45 -3.72
CA SER A 49 32.63 3.04 -5.06
C SER A 49 32.49 2.02 -6.19
N ASP A 50 32.33 0.73 -5.88
CA ASP A 50 32.18 -0.33 -6.89
C ASP A 50 30.85 -0.11 -7.65
N PRO A 51 30.88 0.18 -8.97
CA PRO A 51 29.69 0.41 -9.76
C PRO A 51 28.76 -0.82 -9.84
N ASN A 52 29.30 -2.03 -9.60
CA ASN A 52 28.51 -3.26 -9.59
C ASN A 52 27.92 -3.60 -8.21
N ALA A 53 28.28 -2.84 -7.16
CA ALA A 53 27.67 -3.05 -5.86
C ALA A 53 26.20 -2.65 -5.85
N TRP A 54 25.37 -3.38 -5.10
CA TRP A 54 23.91 -3.22 -5.09
C TRP A 54 23.46 -1.75 -4.87
N HIS A 55 24.10 -1.03 -3.96
CA HIS A 55 23.74 0.34 -3.61
C HIS A 55 23.99 1.34 -4.75
N ASN A 56 25.09 1.16 -5.53
CA ASN A 56 25.37 1.98 -6.71
C ASN A 56 24.45 1.59 -7.88
N GLN A 57 24.16 0.30 -8.06
CA GLN A 57 23.18 -0.16 -9.04
C GLN A 57 21.78 0.39 -8.71
N PHE A 58 21.34 0.28 -7.46
CA PHE A 58 20.05 0.82 -7.03
C PHE A 58 19.96 2.33 -7.26
N TYR A 59 20.99 3.07 -6.87
CA TYR A 59 21.05 4.51 -7.12
C TYR A 59 20.91 4.85 -8.61
N SER A 60 21.70 4.21 -9.46
CA SER A 60 21.77 4.53 -10.89
C SER A 60 20.56 4.05 -11.68
N LEU A 61 19.98 2.88 -11.33
CA LEU A 61 18.89 2.25 -12.08
C LEU A 61 17.49 2.53 -11.52
N VAL A 62 17.41 2.88 -10.25
CA VAL A 62 16.12 3.15 -9.58
C VAL A 62 16.07 4.60 -9.12
N THR A 63 16.84 4.98 -8.10
CA THR A 63 16.71 6.28 -7.43
C THR A 63 16.80 7.45 -8.40
N THR A 64 17.80 7.48 -9.30
CA THR A 64 17.97 8.58 -10.27
C THR A 64 16.93 8.55 -11.39
N LYS A 65 16.24 7.45 -11.58
CA LYS A 65 15.26 7.24 -12.68
C LYS A 65 13.82 7.48 -12.27
N ILE A 66 13.54 7.66 -10.98
CA ILE A 66 12.19 8.00 -10.50
C ILE A 66 11.78 9.36 -11.07
N ASP A 67 10.68 9.39 -11.81
CA ASP A 67 10.07 10.62 -12.30
C ASP A 67 9.18 11.25 -11.23
N GLU A 68 9.68 12.30 -10.59
CA GLU A 68 8.97 13.00 -9.52
C GLU A 68 7.71 13.74 -10.02
N GLU A 69 7.57 14.03 -11.33
CA GLU A 69 6.38 14.68 -11.90
C GLU A 69 5.12 13.82 -11.74
N ILE A 70 5.25 12.50 -11.71
CA ILE A 70 4.14 11.57 -11.46
C ILE A 70 3.43 11.92 -10.15
N PHE A 71 4.18 12.36 -9.15
CA PHE A 71 3.66 12.66 -7.81
C PHE A 71 3.27 14.13 -7.59
N LYS A 72 3.44 14.98 -8.61
CA LYS A 72 3.05 16.39 -8.55
C LYS A 72 1.59 16.63 -8.13
N PRO A 73 0.61 15.80 -8.55
CA PRO A 73 -0.77 15.97 -8.14
C PRO A 73 -1.04 15.85 -6.63
N LEU A 74 -0.10 15.28 -5.86
CA LEU A 74 -0.20 15.22 -4.39
C LEU A 74 0.03 16.56 -3.71
N PHE A 75 0.51 17.55 -4.45
CA PHE A 75 0.87 18.87 -3.92
C PHE A 75 -0.06 19.94 -4.52
N PRO A 76 -0.72 20.76 -3.68
CA PRO A 76 -1.67 21.76 -4.16
C PRO A 76 -0.98 22.79 -5.04
N GLU A 77 -1.63 23.14 -6.14
CA GLU A 77 -1.25 24.29 -6.95
C GLU A 77 -1.74 25.57 -6.28
N GLY A 78 -0.86 26.54 -6.07
CA GLY A 78 -1.23 27.87 -5.58
C GLY A 78 -0.22 28.52 -4.65
N LYS A 79 -0.53 29.79 -4.28
CA LYS A 79 0.31 30.70 -3.47
C LYS A 79 0.38 30.34 -1.96
N LYS A 80 0.33 29.10 -1.57
CA LYS A 80 0.53 28.76 -0.14
C LYS A 80 2.02 28.79 0.16
N CYS A 81 2.43 29.79 0.93
CA CYS A 81 3.75 29.84 1.54
C CYS A 81 3.90 28.63 2.46
N GLY A 82 4.88 27.77 2.21
CA GLY A 82 5.13 26.60 3.02
C GLY A 82 6.55 26.07 2.80
N ARG A 83 6.99 25.19 3.71
CA ARG A 83 8.26 24.46 3.53
C ARG A 83 8.17 23.63 2.24
N PRO A 84 9.20 23.60 1.38
CA PRO A 84 9.27 22.68 0.24
C PRO A 84 9.07 21.23 0.71
N ASN A 85 8.51 20.40 -0.18
CA ASN A 85 8.41 18.96 0.07
C ASN A 85 9.79 18.33 0.31
N ALA A 86 9.84 17.27 1.11
CA ALA A 86 11.00 16.38 1.12
C ALA A 86 11.19 15.77 -0.28
N SER A 87 12.40 15.33 -0.60
CA SER A 87 12.69 14.69 -1.88
C SER A 87 11.73 13.51 -2.11
N ILE A 88 10.89 13.60 -3.13
CA ILE A 88 9.95 12.55 -3.52
C ILE A 88 10.73 11.31 -3.96
N ARG A 89 11.81 11.52 -4.70
CA ARG A 89 12.73 10.47 -5.14
C ARG A 89 13.22 9.63 -3.97
N ILE A 90 13.66 10.27 -2.88
CA ILE A 90 14.11 9.57 -1.67
C ILE A 90 12.95 8.82 -1.03
N LEU A 91 11.76 9.42 -0.89
CA LEU A 91 10.60 8.79 -0.27
C LEU A 91 10.14 7.53 -1.03
N VAL A 92 10.10 7.59 -2.36
CA VAL A 92 9.78 6.42 -3.20
C VAL A 92 10.88 5.36 -3.10
N ALA A 93 12.16 5.75 -3.22
CA ALA A 93 13.28 4.83 -3.11
C ALA A 93 13.35 4.15 -1.73
N MET A 94 13.05 4.88 -0.64
CA MET A 94 12.91 4.31 0.71
C MET A 94 11.82 3.22 0.75
N SER A 95 10.66 3.46 0.12
CA SER A 95 9.58 2.47 0.05
C SER A 95 10.03 1.20 -0.68
N VAL A 96 10.74 1.33 -1.79
CA VAL A 96 11.29 0.18 -2.53
C VAL A 96 12.34 -0.58 -1.71
N LEU A 97 13.26 0.12 -1.05
CA LEU A 97 14.28 -0.52 -0.21
C LEU A 97 13.69 -1.22 1.00
N LYS A 98 12.65 -0.65 1.61
CA LYS A 98 11.94 -1.29 2.73
C LYS A 98 11.43 -2.67 2.35
N GLU A 99 10.70 -2.76 1.25
CA GLU A 99 10.16 -4.03 0.77
C GLU A 99 11.27 -4.99 0.30
N GLY A 100 12.30 -4.46 -0.37
CA GLY A 100 13.46 -5.24 -0.81
C GLY A 100 14.28 -5.82 0.35
N PHE A 101 14.38 -5.14 1.47
CA PHE A 101 15.03 -5.65 2.69
C PHE A 101 14.07 -6.48 3.57
N GLY A 102 12.77 -6.37 3.39
CA GLY A 102 11.77 -6.97 4.27
C GLY A 102 11.86 -6.46 5.70
N CYS A 103 12.22 -5.20 5.90
CA CYS A 103 12.45 -4.61 7.22
C CYS A 103 11.24 -3.80 7.73
N SER A 104 11.21 -3.54 9.02
CA SER A 104 10.24 -2.64 9.64
C SER A 104 10.46 -1.18 9.21
N ASP A 105 9.50 -0.29 9.48
CA ASP A 105 9.70 1.14 9.26
C ASP A 105 10.83 1.67 10.16
N GLU A 106 10.91 1.23 11.40
CA GLU A 106 11.96 1.63 12.35
C GLU A 106 13.35 1.23 11.84
N ASP A 107 13.54 -0.03 11.41
CA ASP A 107 14.79 -0.51 10.84
C ASP A 107 15.18 0.24 9.56
N LEU A 108 14.19 0.58 8.70
CA LEU A 108 14.45 1.39 7.52
C LEU A 108 15.02 2.76 7.89
N PHE A 109 14.40 3.45 8.84
CA PHE A 109 14.85 4.78 9.27
C PHE A 109 16.23 4.73 9.92
N GLU A 110 16.51 3.73 10.75
CA GLU A 110 17.84 3.50 11.32
C GLU A 110 18.89 3.31 10.20
N LYS A 111 18.58 2.50 9.19
CA LYS A 111 19.46 2.32 8.02
C LYS A 111 19.66 3.61 7.22
N CYS A 112 18.61 4.41 7.02
CA CYS A 112 18.71 5.69 6.33
C CYS A 112 19.57 6.70 7.08
N GLU A 113 19.69 6.61 8.41
CA GLU A 113 20.52 7.48 9.21
C GLU A 113 21.97 6.99 9.34
N PHE A 114 22.18 5.69 9.54
CA PHE A 114 23.46 5.14 9.98
C PHE A 114 24.13 4.19 8.98
N ASP A 115 23.41 3.62 8.00
CA ASP A 115 24.02 2.73 7.00
C ASP A 115 24.45 3.50 5.78
N LEU A 116 25.76 3.63 5.59
CA LEU A 116 26.37 4.35 4.46
C LEU A 116 25.96 3.79 3.09
N LEU A 117 25.71 2.48 2.98
CA LEU A 117 25.31 1.88 1.71
C LEU A 117 23.85 2.21 1.37
N THR A 118 22.97 2.16 2.35
CA THR A 118 21.58 2.60 2.20
C THR A 118 21.51 4.09 1.86
N ARG A 119 22.26 4.93 2.55
CA ARG A 119 22.34 6.36 2.23
C ARG A 119 22.83 6.61 0.81
N LYS A 120 23.87 5.88 0.36
CA LYS A 120 24.36 5.96 -1.02
C LYS A 120 23.31 5.53 -2.03
N ALA A 121 22.60 4.45 -1.77
CA ALA A 121 21.50 3.96 -2.60
C ALA A 121 20.37 5.00 -2.75
N LEU A 122 20.12 5.80 -1.73
CA LEU A 122 19.13 6.90 -1.74
C LEU A 122 19.66 8.21 -2.34
N GLY A 123 20.98 8.31 -2.61
CA GLY A 123 21.62 9.54 -3.07
C GLY A 123 21.90 10.55 -1.96
N MET A 124 21.89 10.14 -0.70
CA MET A 124 22.29 10.92 0.47
C MET A 124 23.80 10.70 0.71
N GLU A 125 24.62 11.35 -0.11
CA GLU A 125 26.07 11.10 -0.12
C GLU A 125 26.83 11.80 1.03
N LEU A 126 26.29 12.92 1.52
CA LEU A 126 26.91 13.62 2.63
C LEU A 126 26.38 13.08 3.97
N LEU A 127 27.24 12.99 4.97
CA LEU A 127 26.80 12.63 6.34
C LEU A 127 25.84 13.67 6.93
N THR A 128 25.87 14.90 6.40
CA THR A 128 24.98 16.00 6.77
C THR A 128 23.64 15.97 6.04
N ASP A 129 23.46 15.11 5.03
CA ASP A 129 22.17 14.96 4.35
C ASP A 129 21.12 14.44 5.32
N VAL A 130 20.00 15.14 5.37
CA VAL A 130 18.93 14.87 6.34
C VAL A 130 17.95 13.84 5.78
N THR A 131 17.79 12.74 6.52
CA THR A 131 16.74 11.75 6.26
C THR A 131 15.36 12.40 6.42
N PRO A 132 14.38 12.16 5.52
CA PRO A 132 13.01 12.55 5.76
C PRO A 132 12.49 11.99 7.09
N SER A 133 11.71 12.77 7.85
CA SER A 133 11.13 12.24 9.09
C SER A 133 10.09 11.16 8.82
N ILE A 134 9.88 10.28 9.80
CA ILE A 134 8.87 9.21 9.73
C ILE A 134 7.46 9.77 9.46
N ASP A 135 7.12 10.92 10.05
CA ASP A 135 5.84 11.59 9.82
C ASP A 135 5.70 12.06 8.36
N THR A 136 6.80 12.54 7.76
CA THR A 136 6.84 12.95 6.34
C THR A 136 6.62 11.75 5.44
N TYR A 137 7.23 10.61 5.76
CA TYR A 137 7.08 9.37 5.02
C TYR A 137 5.64 8.83 5.10
N TYR A 138 5.05 8.80 6.29
CA TYR A 138 3.66 8.39 6.47
C TYR A 138 2.67 9.34 5.82
N LEU A 139 2.91 10.64 5.88
CA LEU A 139 2.09 11.63 5.19
C LEU A 139 2.14 11.43 3.67
N PHE A 140 3.31 11.13 3.11
CA PHE A 140 3.46 10.85 1.69
C PHE A 140 2.68 9.60 1.27
N ARG A 141 2.82 8.50 2.00
CA ARG A 141 2.06 7.25 1.76
C ARG A 141 0.55 7.47 1.84
N ARG A 142 0.10 8.17 2.88
CA ARG A 142 -1.33 8.49 3.04
C ARG A 142 -1.87 9.31 1.86
N ARG A 143 -1.14 10.31 1.39
CA ARG A 143 -1.55 11.12 0.23
C ARG A 143 -1.66 10.31 -1.05
N ILE A 144 -0.79 9.31 -1.25
CA ILE A 144 -0.89 8.40 -2.39
C ILE A 144 -2.19 7.60 -2.31
N CYS A 145 -2.51 7.00 -1.16
CA CYS A 145 -3.76 6.25 -0.96
C CYS A 145 -5.00 7.16 -1.16
N GLU A 146 -5.04 8.33 -0.52
CA GLU A 146 -6.13 9.30 -0.67
C GLU A 146 -6.32 9.76 -2.13
N TYR A 147 -5.23 9.91 -2.87
CA TYR A 147 -5.28 10.25 -4.29
C TYR A 147 -5.87 9.12 -5.12
N GLN A 148 -5.42 7.89 -4.89
CA GLN A 148 -5.93 6.70 -5.56
C GLN A 148 -7.42 6.48 -5.26
N GLU A 149 -7.84 6.57 -4.00
CA GLU A 149 -9.26 6.47 -3.61
C GLU A 149 -10.15 7.50 -4.31
N ARG A 150 -9.66 8.73 -4.45
CA ARG A 150 -10.41 9.82 -5.07
C ARG A 150 -10.45 9.76 -6.60
N THR A 151 -9.39 9.30 -7.25
CA THR A 151 -9.20 9.42 -8.71
C THR A 151 -9.20 8.08 -9.43
N GLY A 152 -9.02 6.98 -8.71
CA GLY A 152 -8.79 5.65 -9.28
C GLY A 152 -7.39 5.46 -9.88
N ILE A 153 -6.47 6.45 -9.75
CA ILE A 153 -5.13 6.42 -10.34
C ILE A 153 -4.11 6.00 -9.29
N ASP A 154 -3.42 4.90 -9.52
CA ASP A 154 -2.29 4.45 -8.70
C ASP A 154 -0.97 5.07 -9.19
N LEU A 155 -0.45 6.05 -8.42
CA LEU A 155 0.80 6.74 -8.74
C LEU A 155 2.03 5.83 -8.56
N MET A 156 1.97 4.84 -7.67
CA MET A 156 3.07 3.89 -7.50
C MET A 156 3.14 2.92 -8.68
N GLN A 157 1.99 2.50 -9.20
CA GLN A 157 1.93 1.69 -10.43
C GLN A 157 2.49 2.45 -11.63
N LEU A 158 2.13 3.73 -11.81
CA LEU A 158 2.69 4.57 -12.87
C LEU A 158 4.22 4.73 -12.75
N CYS A 159 4.72 4.91 -11.52
CA CYS A 159 6.16 4.99 -11.27
C CYS A 159 6.86 3.65 -11.58
N PHE A 160 6.26 2.53 -11.20
CA PHE A 160 6.77 1.20 -11.55
C PHE A 160 6.84 0.99 -13.06
N GLU A 161 5.79 1.28 -13.81
CA GLU A 161 5.75 1.16 -15.27
C GLU A 161 6.82 2.02 -15.94
N GLN A 162 7.00 3.25 -15.46
CA GLN A 162 8.04 4.16 -15.94
C GLN A 162 9.45 3.62 -15.68
N LEU A 163 9.71 3.06 -14.49
CA LEU A 163 11.01 2.47 -14.15
C LEU A 163 11.27 1.19 -14.96
N ALA A 164 10.30 0.31 -15.07
CA ALA A 164 10.40 -0.93 -15.83
C ALA A 164 10.63 -0.63 -17.33
N GLY A 165 9.90 0.32 -17.92
CA GLY A 165 10.10 0.75 -19.30
C GLY A 165 11.48 1.38 -19.55
N ASN A 166 12.04 2.11 -18.58
CA ASN A 166 13.41 2.60 -18.67
C ASN A 166 14.43 1.45 -18.69
N GLN A 167 14.25 0.42 -17.88
CA GLN A 167 15.12 -0.76 -17.82
C GLN A 167 15.03 -1.58 -19.11
N VAL A 168 13.81 -1.81 -19.62
CA VAL A 168 13.57 -2.50 -20.90
C VAL A 168 14.32 -1.81 -22.03
N ARG A 169 14.21 -0.48 -22.12
CA ARG A 169 14.91 0.30 -23.14
C ARG A 169 16.44 0.26 -22.99
N LEU A 170 16.94 0.40 -21.75
CA LEU A 170 18.38 0.36 -21.46
C LEU A 170 18.99 -1.00 -21.84
N LEU A 171 18.28 -2.08 -21.54
CA LEU A 171 18.72 -3.45 -21.80
C LEU A 171 18.36 -3.94 -23.23
N LYS A 172 17.67 -3.09 -24.01
CA LYS A 172 17.20 -3.42 -25.39
C LYS A 172 16.40 -4.71 -25.43
N ILE A 173 15.51 -4.92 -24.46
CA ILE A 173 14.62 -6.09 -24.39
C ILE A 173 13.49 -5.90 -25.40
N SER A 174 13.18 -6.95 -26.16
CA SER A 174 12.18 -6.88 -27.25
C SER A 174 10.72 -6.94 -26.76
N GLY A 175 10.49 -7.48 -25.57
CA GLY A 175 9.15 -7.70 -25.02
C GLY A 175 8.27 -8.71 -25.76
N LYS A 176 8.80 -9.39 -26.82
CA LYS A 176 8.01 -10.33 -27.65
C LYS A 176 7.53 -11.57 -26.91
N CYS A 177 8.20 -11.96 -25.85
CA CYS A 177 7.84 -13.09 -25.03
C CYS A 177 7.80 -12.66 -23.56
N VAL A 178 6.68 -12.94 -22.92
CA VAL A 178 6.49 -12.74 -21.49
C VAL A 178 6.01 -14.04 -20.87
N ARG A 179 6.31 -14.23 -19.59
CA ARG A 179 5.71 -15.30 -18.78
C ARG A 179 5.02 -14.68 -17.58
N MET A 180 3.96 -15.33 -17.13
CA MET A 180 3.27 -14.94 -15.92
C MET A 180 3.13 -16.13 -14.97
N ASP A 181 3.15 -15.84 -13.67
CA ASP A 181 2.90 -16.81 -12.62
C ASP A 181 2.11 -16.17 -11.49
N SER A 182 1.18 -16.93 -10.91
CA SER A 182 0.32 -16.46 -9.84
C SER A 182 0.67 -17.14 -8.52
N LYS A 183 0.64 -16.35 -7.43
CA LYS A 183 0.91 -16.81 -6.08
C LYS A 183 -0.15 -16.32 -5.12
N LEU A 184 -0.63 -17.21 -4.23
CA LEU A 184 -1.48 -16.83 -3.13
C LEU A 184 -0.67 -16.11 -2.04
N ILE A 185 -1.20 -14.98 -1.58
CA ILE A 185 -0.64 -14.16 -0.51
C ILE A 185 -1.65 -14.11 0.63
N GLY A 186 -1.22 -14.51 1.83
CA GLY A 186 -2.04 -14.36 3.04
C GLY A 186 -2.21 -12.90 3.43
N SER A 187 -3.43 -12.51 3.80
CA SER A 187 -3.62 -11.25 4.49
C SER A 187 -2.91 -11.27 5.86
N ASN A 188 -2.38 -10.13 6.27
CA ASN A 188 -1.66 -10.00 7.54
C ASN A 188 -2.59 -9.82 8.75
N ILE A 189 -3.84 -10.24 8.63
CA ILE A 189 -4.86 -10.17 9.68
C ILE A 189 -4.99 -11.51 10.42
N ALA A 190 -5.37 -11.44 11.69
CA ALA A 190 -5.66 -12.62 12.47
C ALA A 190 -6.86 -13.40 11.89
N ARG A 191 -6.72 -14.72 11.83
CA ARG A 191 -7.85 -15.61 11.50
C ARG A 191 -8.87 -15.58 12.62
N GLN A 192 -10.14 -15.45 12.26
CA GLN A 192 -11.24 -15.42 13.19
C GLN A 192 -12.10 -16.69 13.06
N SER A 193 -12.59 -17.18 14.17
CA SER A 193 -13.69 -18.15 14.16
C SER A 193 -14.97 -17.48 13.64
N ARG A 194 -15.97 -18.27 13.29
CA ARG A 194 -17.25 -17.73 12.77
C ARG A 194 -17.92 -16.78 13.77
N TYR A 195 -17.89 -17.11 15.06
CA TYR A 195 -18.44 -16.25 16.11
C TYR A 195 -17.63 -14.95 16.24
N GLU A 196 -16.32 -15.04 16.28
CA GLU A 196 -15.45 -13.86 16.37
C GLU A 196 -15.64 -12.92 15.18
N LEU A 197 -15.77 -13.45 13.96
CA LEU A 197 -16.04 -12.66 12.75
C LEU A 197 -17.36 -11.89 12.90
N ILE A 198 -18.44 -12.58 13.27
CA ILE A 198 -19.77 -11.99 13.41
C ILE A 198 -19.76 -10.94 14.52
N HIS A 199 -19.20 -11.28 15.67
CA HIS A 199 -19.10 -10.37 16.81
C HIS A 199 -18.25 -9.12 16.49
N THR A 200 -17.08 -9.30 15.91
CA THR A 200 -16.18 -8.17 15.59
C THR A 200 -16.80 -7.21 14.57
N THR A 201 -17.54 -7.76 13.59
CA THR A 201 -18.25 -6.93 12.60
C THR A 201 -19.39 -6.15 13.25
N LEU A 202 -20.16 -6.79 14.13
CA LEU A 202 -21.20 -6.11 14.91
C LEU A 202 -20.61 -5.01 15.80
N VAL A 203 -19.53 -5.28 16.52
CA VAL A 203 -18.86 -4.29 17.39
C VAL A 203 -18.33 -3.11 16.58
N LYS A 204 -17.77 -3.36 15.38
CA LYS A 204 -17.33 -2.30 14.47
C LYS A 204 -18.47 -1.39 14.06
N PHE A 205 -19.64 -1.95 13.76
CA PHE A 205 -20.86 -1.19 13.48
C PHE A 205 -21.37 -0.42 14.71
N LEU A 206 -21.53 -1.08 15.86
CA LEU A 206 -22.04 -0.45 17.08
C LEU A 206 -21.20 0.76 17.53
N LYS A 207 -19.89 0.74 17.29
CA LYS A 207 -19.00 1.88 17.58
C LYS A 207 -19.30 3.12 16.71
N THR A 208 -19.97 2.97 15.59
CA THR A 208 -20.39 4.09 14.73
C THR A 208 -21.80 4.61 15.08
N CYS A 209 -22.54 3.88 15.90
CA CYS A 209 -23.95 4.17 16.21
C CYS A 209 -24.10 5.07 17.45
N THR A 210 -25.11 5.93 17.42
CA THR A 210 -25.59 6.67 18.60
C THR A 210 -26.56 5.77 19.38
N LEU A 211 -26.08 5.06 20.40
CA LEU A 211 -26.85 4.06 21.13
C LEU A 211 -28.11 4.60 21.83
N SER A 212 -28.13 5.89 22.16
CA SER A 212 -29.33 6.54 22.77
C SER A 212 -30.56 6.57 21.85
N ASN A 213 -30.42 6.22 20.57
CA ASN A 213 -31.54 6.09 19.63
C ASN A 213 -32.23 4.71 19.70
N LEU A 214 -31.67 3.78 20.48
CA LEU A 214 -32.20 2.44 20.67
C LEU A 214 -33.16 2.37 21.84
N SER A 215 -33.99 1.34 21.86
CA SER A 215 -34.77 1.03 23.07
C SER A 215 -33.84 0.69 24.24
N PRO A 216 -34.26 0.89 25.51
CA PRO A 216 -33.43 0.57 26.68
C PRO A 216 -32.91 -0.87 26.69
N GLU A 217 -33.70 -1.84 26.24
CA GLU A 217 -33.30 -3.24 26.13
C GLU A 217 -32.25 -3.45 25.05
N GLN A 218 -32.41 -2.83 23.88
CA GLN A 218 -31.44 -2.92 22.79
C GLN A 218 -30.13 -2.22 23.15
N GLU A 219 -30.19 -1.09 23.86
CA GLU A 219 -29.00 -0.37 24.33
C GLU A 219 -28.22 -1.20 25.35
N GLU A 220 -28.88 -1.89 26.27
CA GLU A 220 -28.23 -2.79 27.24
C GLU A 220 -27.53 -3.96 26.53
N ARG A 221 -28.20 -4.61 25.61
CA ARG A 221 -27.62 -5.69 24.79
C ARG A 221 -26.45 -5.20 23.93
N ALA A 222 -26.54 -4.01 23.35
CA ALA A 222 -25.42 -3.42 22.59
C ALA A 222 -24.19 -3.20 23.49
N LYS A 223 -24.42 -2.71 24.73
CA LYS A 223 -23.34 -2.52 25.73
C LYS A 223 -22.70 -3.84 26.17
N GLU A 224 -23.49 -4.93 26.25
CA GLU A 224 -22.96 -6.26 26.53
C GLU A 224 -21.98 -6.69 25.40
N TYR A 225 -22.40 -6.63 24.13
CA TYR A 225 -21.54 -6.98 23.00
C TYR A 225 -20.27 -6.09 22.91
N LEU A 226 -20.38 -4.80 23.23
CA LEU A 226 -19.22 -3.91 23.22
C LEU A 226 -18.19 -4.25 24.32
N LYS A 227 -18.61 -4.90 25.42
CA LYS A 227 -17.75 -5.33 26.53
C LYS A 227 -17.25 -6.76 26.40
N GLU A 228 -17.91 -7.55 25.56
CA GLU A 228 -17.61 -8.97 25.38
C GLU A 228 -16.24 -9.19 24.75
N ASP A 229 -15.49 -10.16 25.28
CA ASP A 229 -14.30 -10.73 24.66
C ASP A 229 -14.70 -12.01 23.91
N SER A 230 -14.90 -11.86 22.60
CA SER A 230 -15.39 -12.94 21.73
C SER A 230 -14.50 -14.18 21.73
N SER A 231 -13.17 -14.00 21.84
CA SER A 231 -12.23 -15.12 21.91
C SER A 231 -12.42 -15.94 23.18
N LYS A 232 -12.66 -15.29 24.32
CA LYS A 232 -12.99 -15.99 25.57
C LYS A 232 -14.34 -16.67 25.52
N THR A 233 -15.32 -16.05 24.88
CA THR A 233 -16.66 -16.66 24.66
C THR A 233 -16.52 -17.95 23.87
N VAL A 234 -15.78 -17.93 22.75
CA VAL A 234 -15.54 -19.15 21.93
C VAL A 234 -14.81 -20.22 22.73
N TYR A 235 -13.76 -19.84 23.47
CA TYR A 235 -12.96 -20.79 24.25
C TYR A 235 -13.75 -21.48 25.38
N ARG A 236 -14.69 -20.76 26.02
CA ARG A 236 -15.47 -21.24 27.17
C ARG A 236 -16.79 -21.94 26.81
N SER A 237 -17.25 -21.78 25.57
CA SER A 237 -18.53 -22.33 25.13
C SER A 237 -18.38 -23.75 24.56
N ASP A 238 -19.27 -24.63 24.94
CA ASP A 238 -19.50 -25.88 24.21
C ASP A 238 -20.22 -25.63 22.87
N SER A 239 -20.42 -26.68 22.08
CA SER A 239 -21.04 -26.57 20.75
C SER A 239 -22.44 -26.00 20.80
N ASP A 240 -23.27 -26.42 21.77
CA ASP A 240 -24.66 -26.04 21.86
C ASP A 240 -24.83 -24.59 22.35
N THR A 241 -24.04 -24.20 23.33
CA THR A 241 -23.94 -22.81 23.80
C THR A 241 -23.50 -21.89 22.69
N LEU A 242 -22.50 -22.31 21.89
CA LEU A 242 -22.03 -21.52 20.76
C LEU A 242 -23.06 -21.33 19.67
N GLN A 243 -23.85 -22.39 19.36
CA GLN A 243 -24.97 -22.29 18.41
C GLN A 243 -26.06 -21.34 18.92
N SER A 244 -26.38 -21.40 20.22
CA SER A 244 -27.33 -20.48 20.84
C SER A 244 -26.85 -19.03 20.79
N ASN A 245 -25.57 -18.79 21.04
CA ASN A 245 -24.96 -17.47 20.93
C ASN A 245 -24.99 -16.95 19.48
N LEU A 246 -24.71 -17.80 18.49
CA LEU A 246 -24.79 -17.46 17.08
C LEU A 246 -26.19 -17.07 16.64
N ALA A 247 -27.23 -17.78 17.14
CA ALA A 247 -28.62 -17.42 16.87
C ALA A 247 -29.02 -16.10 17.55
N ARG A 248 -28.59 -15.89 18.80
CA ARG A 248 -28.85 -14.66 19.56
C ARG A 248 -28.22 -13.42 18.91
N ILE A 249 -26.96 -13.50 18.52
CA ILE A 249 -26.26 -12.37 17.86
C ILE A 249 -26.85 -12.09 16.48
N GLY A 250 -27.27 -13.13 15.71
CA GLY A 250 -27.89 -12.94 14.40
C GLY A 250 -29.22 -12.20 14.48
N ASN A 251 -30.08 -12.54 15.45
CA ASN A 251 -31.31 -11.80 15.68
C ASN A 251 -31.06 -10.37 16.10
N PHE A 252 -30.05 -10.12 16.94
CA PHE A 252 -29.68 -8.77 17.33
C PHE A 252 -29.13 -7.94 16.15
N ILE A 253 -28.34 -8.53 15.25
CA ILE A 253 -27.89 -7.88 14.03
C ILE A 253 -29.09 -7.48 13.16
N MET A 254 -30.05 -8.35 12.98
CA MET A 254 -31.27 -8.06 12.22
C MET A 254 -32.05 -6.86 12.82
N GLU A 255 -32.17 -6.79 14.14
CA GLU A 255 -32.78 -5.65 14.84
C GLU A 255 -31.98 -4.35 14.60
N MET A 256 -30.64 -4.41 14.65
CA MET A 256 -29.76 -3.25 14.43
C MET A 256 -29.81 -2.72 13.00
N LEU A 257 -29.81 -3.62 12.02
CA LEU A 257 -29.95 -3.25 10.60
C LEU A 257 -31.30 -2.60 10.30
N ALA A 258 -32.36 -3.00 11.01
CA ALA A 258 -33.69 -2.38 10.90
C ALA A 258 -33.78 -1.02 11.63
N ALA A 259 -33.04 -0.85 12.73
CA ALA A 259 -33.07 0.38 13.55
C ALA A 259 -32.26 1.55 12.99
N PHE A 260 -31.22 1.26 12.19
CA PHE A 260 -30.32 2.28 11.64
C PHE A 260 -30.37 2.30 10.11
N PRO A 261 -30.37 3.50 9.48
CA PRO A 261 -30.37 3.63 8.03
C PRO A 261 -29.06 3.19 7.40
N ALA A 262 -29.12 2.69 6.17
CA ALA A 262 -27.96 2.30 5.36
C ALA A 262 -27.18 3.53 4.85
N THR A 263 -26.46 4.21 5.74
CA THR A 263 -25.73 5.47 5.42
C THR A 263 -24.24 5.40 5.71
N SER A 264 -23.72 4.26 6.15
CA SER A 264 -22.31 4.14 6.51
C SER A 264 -21.67 2.87 5.98
N PRO A 265 -20.37 2.89 5.64
CA PRO A 265 -19.63 1.69 5.24
C PRO A 265 -19.68 0.56 6.29
N ALA A 266 -19.83 0.89 7.57
CA ALA A 266 -19.96 -0.10 8.64
C ALA A 266 -21.33 -0.80 8.61
N HIS A 267 -22.39 -0.09 8.20
CA HIS A 267 -23.71 -0.69 7.98
C HIS A 267 -23.66 -1.66 6.81
N ASP A 268 -23.11 -1.23 5.67
CA ASP A 268 -23.01 -2.07 4.46
C ASP A 268 -22.20 -3.33 4.72
N LEU A 269 -21.14 -3.22 5.52
CA LEU A 269 -20.32 -4.37 5.91
C LEU A 269 -21.10 -5.35 6.83
N LEU A 270 -21.89 -4.81 7.76
CA LEU A 270 -22.73 -5.64 8.65
C LEU A 270 -23.87 -6.30 7.86
N GLN A 271 -24.48 -5.59 6.91
CA GLN A 271 -25.50 -6.14 6.01
C GLN A 271 -24.90 -7.29 5.16
N ARG A 272 -23.75 -7.07 4.54
CA ARG A 272 -23.03 -8.10 3.79
C ARG A 272 -22.77 -9.34 4.63
N LEU A 273 -22.23 -9.16 5.84
CA LEU A 273 -22.01 -10.26 6.78
C LEU A 273 -23.29 -11.01 7.07
N PHE A 274 -24.39 -10.28 7.34
CA PHE A 274 -25.68 -10.90 7.66
C PHE A 274 -26.19 -11.75 6.50
N ASP A 275 -26.17 -11.22 5.29
CA ASP A 275 -26.63 -11.93 4.07
C ASP A 275 -25.77 -13.17 3.76
N GLU A 276 -24.48 -13.13 4.07
CA GLU A 276 -23.54 -14.23 3.86
C GLU A 276 -23.68 -15.33 4.93
N GLN A 277 -23.99 -14.97 6.18
CA GLN A 277 -23.98 -15.90 7.31
C GLN A 277 -25.37 -16.37 7.75
N TYR A 278 -26.42 -15.62 7.45
CA TYR A 278 -27.78 -15.89 7.94
C TYR A 278 -28.83 -15.95 6.82
N VAL A 279 -29.95 -16.57 7.14
CA VAL A 279 -31.19 -16.53 6.37
C VAL A 279 -32.31 -16.16 7.35
N VAL A 280 -33.27 -15.35 6.92
CA VAL A 280 -34.46 -15.04 7.72
C VAL A 280 -35.51 -16.08 7.46
N MET A 281 -35.90 -16.83 8.51
CA MET A 281 -36.97 -17.82 8.50
C MET A 281 -37.94 -17.50 9.65
N ASP A 282 -39.20 -17.38 9.33
CA ASP A 282 -40.27 -17.08 10.32
C ASP A 282 -39.93 -15.85 11.21
N GLY A 283 -39.33 -14.82 10.62
CA GLY A 283 -38.95 -13.60 11.32
C GLY A 283 -37.74 -13.74 12.25
N LYS A 284 -36.97 -14.83 12.16
CA LYS A 284 -35.77 -15.10 12.96
C LYS A 284 -34.57 -15.30 12.06
N ALA A 285 -33.40 -14.85 12.54
CA ALA A 285 -32.11 -15.10 11.88
C ALA A 285 -31.67 -16.55 12.15
N VAL A 286 -31.58 -17.34 11.08
CA VAL A 286 -31.12 -18.74 11.11
C VAL A 286 -29.76 -18.80 10.44
N LEU A 287 -28.76 -19.38 11.12
CA LEU A 287 -27.40 -19.50 10.62
C LEU A 287 -27.34 -20.46 9.42
N ARG A 288 -26.71 -20.01 8.31
CA ARG A 288 -26.46 -20.87 7.13
C ARG A 288 -25.54 -22.05 7.48
N ASP A 289 -25.71 -23.18 6.80
CA ASP A 289 -24.71 -24.26 6.89
C ASP A 289 -23.35 -23.77 6.40
N LYS A 290 -22.27 -24.29 6.99
CA LYS A 290 -20.90 -23.93 6.59
C LYS A 290 -20.61 -24.21 5.13
N LYS A 291 -21.29 -25.19 4.52
CA LYS A 291 -21.13 -25.54 3.10
C LYS A 291 -21.82 -24.56 2.15
N GLU A 292 -22.78 -23.78 2.66
CA GLU A 292 -23.51 -22.78 1.89
C GLU A 292 -22.81 -21.41 1.88
N VAL A 293 -21.85 -21.21 2.80
CA VAL A 293 -21.05 -19.99 2.86
C VAL A 293 -20.01 -20.02 1.74
N LYS A 294 -20.07 -19.04 0.85
CA LYS A 294 -19.20 -18.96 -0.32
C LYS A 294 -17.76 -18.61 0.07
N ALA A 295 -16.81 -18.94 -0.79
CA ALA A 295 -15.39 -18.67 -0.59
C ALA A 295 -15.04 -17.16 -0.65
N ASP A 296 -15.87 -16.36 -1.33
CA ASP A 296 -15.78 -14.90 -1.42
C ASP A 296 -16.42 -14.15 -0.25
N SER A 297 -16.98 -14.88 0.73
CA SER A 297 -17.58 -14.30 1.93
C SER A 297 -16.54 -13.55 2.78
N LEU A 298 -17.01 -12.59 3.57
CA LEU A 298 -16.22 -11.80 4.50
C LEU A 298 -15.41 -12.72 5.44
N GLN A 299 -14.10 -12.52 5.47
CA GLN A 299 -13.17 -13.26 6.34
C GLN A 299 -12.76 -12.48 7.58
N ASN A 300 -12.67 -11.15 7.46
CA ASN A 300 -12.34 -10.25 8.57
C ASN A 300 -12.87 -8.83 8.26
N PRO A 301 -13.57 -8.16 9.20
CA PRO A 301 -14.09 -6.81 8.96
C PRO A 301 -13.01 -5.72 8.81
N ASN A 302 -11.75 -6.02 9.16
CA ASN A 302 -10.63 -5.08 9.00
C ASN A 302 -9.93 -5.22 7.64
N ASP A 303 -10.22 -6.30 6.91
CA ASP A 303 -9.76 -6.54 5.55
C ASP A 303 -10.90 -7.21 4.77
N PRO A 304 -11.92 -6.43 4.35
CA PRO A 304 -13.15 -6.96 3.77
C PRO A 304 -12.98 -7.55 2.38
N ASP A 305 -11.86 -7.27 1.71
CA ASP A 305 -11.55 -7.77 0.37
C ASP A 305 -10.78 -9.08 0.38
N ALA A 306 -10.18 -9.44 1.53
CA ALA A 306 -9.53 -10.73 1.69
C ALA A 306 -10.56 -11.87 1.59
N THR A 307 -10.31 -12.83 0.69
CA THR A 307 -11.18 -13.99 0.48
C THR A 307 -10.46 -15.30 0.81
N TYR A 308 -11.19 -16.41 0.83
CA TYR A 308 -10.64 -17.71 1.18
C TYR A 308 -10.41 -18.57 -0.07
N ARG A 309 -9.20 -19.14 -0.19
CA ARG A 309 -8.88 -20.15 -1.20
C ARG A 309 -8.08 -21.30 -0.61
N ALA A 310 -8.42 -22.52 -1.00
CA ALA A 310 -7.63 -23.72 -0.72
C ALA A 310 -7.02 -24.24 -2.03
N LYS A 311 -5.69 -24.42 -2.07
CA LYS A 311 -4.96 -24.96 -3.22
C LYS A 311 -3.81 -25.83 -2.68
N ASN A 312 -3.71 -27.09 -3.13
CA ASN A 312 -2.65 -28.03 -2.72
C ASN A 312 -2.46 -28.10 -1.19
N ASP A 313 -3.50 -28.35 -0.45
CA ASP A 313 -3.54 -28.42 1.02
C ASP A 313 -3.20 -27.14 1.76
N GLN A 314 -2.86 -26.06 1.05
CA GLN A 314 -2.70 -24.75 1.63
C GLN A 314 -4.03 -24.00 1.67
N LYS A 315 -4.37 -23.50 2.85
CA LYS A 315 -5.58 -22.68 3.11
C LYS A 315 -5.12 -21.24 3.32
N VAL A 316 -5.46 -20.36 2.39
CA VAL A 316 -5.09 -18.95 2.43
C VAL A 316 -6.35 -18.10 2.57
N GLN A 317 -6.33 -17.17 3.51
CA GLN A 317 -7.23 -16.02 3.59
C GLN A 317 -6.44 -14.80 3.14
N GLY A 318 -6.85 -14.18 2.05
CA GLY A 318 -6.09 -13.05 1.50
C GLY A 318 -6.34 -12.84 0.01
N TYR A 319 -5.25 -12.83 -0.75
CA TYR A 319 -5.19 -12.37 -2.11
C TYR A 319 -4.45 -13.35 -3.02
N VAL A 320 -4.58 -13.15 -4.31
CA VAL A 320 -3.71 -13.74 -5.33
C VAL A 320 -2.96 -12.63 -6.04
N THR A 321 -1.66 -12.77 -6.18
CA THR A 321 -0.86 -11.88 -7.04
C THR A 321 -0.46 -12.61 -8.30
N ASN A 322 -0.48 -11.90 -9.43
CA ASN A 322 0.07 -12.34 -10.69
C ASN A 322 1.27 -11.45 -11.05
N ILE A 323 2.40 -12.05 -11.37
CA ILE A 323 3.62 -11.36 -11.79
C ILE A 323 3.92 -11.75 -13.22
N THR A 324 4.09 -10.75 -14.09
CA THR A 324 4.46 -10.93 -15.48
C THR A 324 5.84 -10.35 -15.71
N GLU A 325 6.71 -11.11 -16.38
CA GLU A 325 8.07 -10.71 -16.69
C GLU A 325 8.45 -11.03 -18.13
N THR A 326 9.38 -10.26 -18.68
CA THR A 326 9.96 -10.52 -20.00
C THR A 326 10.83 -11.77 -19.97
N VAL A 327 10.85 -12.52 -21.08
CA VAL A 327 11.73 -13.68 -21.27
C VAL A 327 12.46 -13.51 -22.59
N GLU A 328 13.79 -13.31 -22.53
CA GLU A 328 14.64 -13.20 -23.72
C GLU A 328 16.01 -13.82 -23.42
N GLU A 329 16.48 -14.70 -24.30
CA GLU A 329 17.74 -15.42 -24.10
C GLU A 329 18.92 -14.44 -23.97
N GLY A 330 19.77 -14.67 -22.96
CA GLY A 330 20.95 -13.85 -22.69
C GLY A 330 20.68 -12.51 -22.06
N LYS A 331 19.42 -12.19 -21.70
CA LYS A 331 19.05 -10.95 -21.02
C LYS A 331 18.39 -11.22 -19.66
N PRO A 332 18.46 -10.26 -18.73
CA PRO A 332 17.72 -10.39 -17.48
C PRO A 332 16.22 -10.25 -17.73
N ASN A 333 15.41 -10.95 -16.91
CA ASN A 333 13.97 -10.77 -16.93
C ASN A 333 13.59 -9.46 -16.20
N ILE A 334 12.70 -8.71 -16.80
CA ILE A 334 12.15 -7.49 -16.20
C ILE A 334 10.66 -7.71 -15.91
N ILE A 335 10.25 -7.43 -14.69
CA ILE A 335 8.83 -7.46 -14.32
C ILE A 335 8.13 -6.31 -15.05
N THR A 336 7.11 -6.65 -15.81
CA THR A 336 6.33 -5.70 -16.64
C THR A 336 4.93 -5.45 -16.07
N SER A 337 4.40 -6.40 -15.29
CA SER A 337 3.09 -6.25 -14.65
C SER A 337 3.07 -6.95 -13.30
N VAL A 338 2.41 -6.31 -12.34
CA VAL A 338 2.04 -6.90 -11.05
C VAL A 338 0.58 -6.60 -10.83
N GLN A 339 -0.22 -7.65 -10.64
CA GLN A 339 -1.66 -7.54 -10.41
C GLN A 339 -1.98 -8.21 -9.09
N VAL A 340 -2.89 -7.65 -8.33
CA VAL A 340 -3.33 -8.20 -7.02
C VAL A 340 -4.85 -8.21 -7.02
N GLU A 341 -5.42 -9.38 -6.78
CA GLU A 341 -6.84 -9.62 -6.72
C GLU A 341 -7.21 -10.46 -5.50
N THR A 342 -8.49 -10.57 -5.21
CA THR A 342 -9.00 -11.42 -4.14
C THR A 342 -8.57 -12.89 -4.37
N ALA A 343 -8.34 -13.68 -3.32
CA ALA A 343 -7.80 -15.04 -3.46
C ALA A 343 -8.68 -15.97 -4.33
N VAL A 344 -9.97 -15.70 -4.46
CA VAL A 344 -10.90 -16.48 -5.31
C VAL A 344 -10.78 -16.16 -6.80
N PHE A 345 -10.09 -15.08 -7.17
CA PHE A 345 -9.90 -14.68 -8.56
C PHE A 345 -9.16 -15.78 -9.35
N ALA A 346 -9.67 -16.11 -10.53
CA ALA A 346 -9.08 -17.20 -11.32
C ALA A 346 -7.87 -16.71 -12.12
N ASP A 347 -6.80 -17.51 -12.15
CA ASP A 347 -5.51 -17.17 -12.74
C ASP A 347 -5.63 -16.77 -14.23
N CYS A 348 -6.60 -17.34 -14.98
CA CYS A 348 -6.82 -17.03 -16.38
C CYS A 348 -7.35 -15.60 -16.64
N HIS A 349 -7.98 -14.99 -15.64
CA HIS A 349 -8.54 -13.65 -15.80
C HIS A 349 -7.47 -12.55 -15.76
N PHE A 350 -6.26 -12.85 -15.28
CA PHE A 350 -5.14 -11.90 -15.31
C PHE A 350 -4.57 -11.67 -16.70
N LEU A 351 -4.79 -12.60 -17.65
CA LEU A 351 -4.04 -12.64 -18.90
C LEU A 351 -4.19 -11.36 -19.73
N GLN A 352 -5.41 -10.88 -19.92
CA GLN A 352 -5.66 -9.73 -20.79
C GLN A 352 -4.92 -8.48 -20.26
N GLU A 353 -5.15 -8.14 -19.01
CA GLU A 353 -4.53 -6.97 -18.40
C GLU A 353 -3.00 -7.12 -18.29
N ALA A 354 -2.49 -8.33 -18.02
CA ALA A 354 -1.06 -8.61 -17.99
C ALA A 354 -0.37 -8.34 -19.33
N VAL A 355 -1.04 -8.69 -20.44
CA VAL A 355 -0.55 -8.40 -21.79
C VAL A 355 -0.58 -6.89 -22.06
N GLU A 356 -1.71 -6.23 -21.81
CA GLU A 356 -1.84 -4.77 -21.98
C GLU A 356 -0.80 -3.98 -21.17
N ASN A 357 -0.58 -4.37 -19.92
CA ASN A 357 0.43 -3.76 -19.06
C ASN A 357 1.85 -3.99 -19.60
N SER A 358 2.13 -5.20 -20.07
CA SER A 358 3.45 -5.54 -20.63
C SER A 358 3.71 -4.76 -21.94
N GLU A 359 2.70 -4.59 -22.79
CA GLU A 359 2.80 -3.79 -24.03
C GLU A 359 3.08 -2.31 -23.73
N ARG A 360 2.51 -1.75 -22.64
CA ARG A 360 2.81 -0.36 -22.23
C ARG A 360 4.26 -0.18 -21.74
N VAL A 361 4.84 -1.21 -21.17
CA VAL A 361 6.21 -1.17 -20.61
C VAL A 361 7.27 -1.47 -21.68
N THR A 362 7.00 -2.35 -22.63
CA THR A 362 7.95 -2.82 -23.65
C THR A 362 7.80 -2.09 -24.96
#